data_8fef2bda3d17473988e7ecd9cd014ade
#
_entry.id   8fef2bda3d17473988e7ecd9cd014ade
#
_cell.length_a   1.000
_cell.length_b   1.000
_cell.length_c   1.000
_cell.angle_alpha   90.00
_cell.angle_beta   90.00
_cell.angle_gamma   90.00
#
_symmetry.space_group_name_H-M   'P 1'
#
loop_
_entity.id
_entity.type
_entity.pdbx_description
1 polymer ?
#
loop_
_entity_poly.entity_id
_entity_poly.type
_entity_poly.pdbx_seq_one_letter_code
_entity_poly.pdbx_strand_id
1 'polypeptide(L)'
;VYFGGGTPTTLSPSQLDLLLRTIEENFDLSTLREYTVEAGRPDTVTKEKLDTLFSHNVFRISINPQTFNDEVLKNIGRHHTVQQVYDAFDLARSAGFNNINMDLIAGLNSDTVDSFKNSLDSAVMLSPESITVHNLALKSGAYLCTENEFFDLTKRNATRTMIDYSFDKMRVSGYNPYYMYRQSKSLGNLENVGYAK
;
A
#
# COMPACT_ATOMS: atom_id res chain seq x y z
N VAL A 1 -15.27 -9.12 -2.71
CA VAL A 1 -15.52 -8.12 -1.64
C VAL A 1 -14.23 -7.36 -1.36
N TYR A 2 -14.32 -6.05 -1.24
CA TYR A 2 -13.19 -5.18 -0.91
C TYR A 2 -13.57 -4.25 0.24
N PHE A 3 -12.78 -4.31 1.30
CA PHE A 3 -12.91 -3.47 2.48
C PHE A 3 -11.78 -2.46 2.51
N GLY A 4 -12.09 -1.23 2.17
CA GLY A 4 -11.12 -0.13 2.12
C GLY A 4 -11.71 1.17 2.66
N GLY A 5 -11.05 2.29 2.38
CA GLY A 5 -11.45 3.63 2.77
C GLY A 5 -10.56 4.22 3.82
N GLY A 6 -11.01 4.46 5.05
CA GLY A 6 -10.16 4.87 6.18
C GLY A 6 -9.09 3.83 6.47
N THR A 7 -9.04 3.28 7.64
CA THR A 7 -8.18 2.12 7.91
C THR A 7 -9.04 1.08 8.61
N PRO A 8 -9.50 0.01 7.93
CA PRO A 8 -10.34 -1.02 8.53
C PRO A 8 -9.79 -1.59 9.84
N THR A 9 -8.48 -1.72 9.93
CA THR A 9 -7.79 -2.21 11.14
C THR A 9 -7.74 -1.21 12.30
N THR A 10 -8.38 -0.04 12.20
CA THR A 10 -8.68 0.80 13.37
C THR A 10 -9.84 0.23 14.19
N LEU A 11 -10.69 -0.60 13.60
CA LEU A 11 -11.73 -1.34 14.30
C LEU A 11 -11.13 -2.34 15.28
N SER A 12 -11.83 -2.59 16.38
CA SER A 12 -11.46 -3.67 17.31
C SER A 12 -11.71 -5.05 16.67
N PRO A 13 -11.09 -6.12 17.19
CA PRO A 13 -11.39 -7.49 16.71
C PRO A 13 -12.88 -7.82 16.74
N SER A 14 -13.60 -7.44 17.79
CA SER A 14 -15.03 -7.68 17.90
C SER A 14 -15.88 -6.86 16.88
N GLN A 15 -15.44 -5.66 16.54
CA GLN A 15 -16.10 -4.87 15.50
C GLN A 15 -15.83 -5.43 14.10
N LEU A 16 -14.61 -5.91 13.85
CA LEU A 16 -14.27 -6.61 12.61
C LEU A 16 -15.10 -7.90 12.47
N ASP A 17 -15.16 -8.72 13.52
CA ASP A 17 -15.97 -9.95 13.57
C ASP A 17 -17.44 -9.67 13.24
N LEU A 18 -18.05 -8.68 13.94
CA LEU A 18 -19.44 -8.30 13.69
C LEU A 18 -19.69 -7.89 12.23
N LEU A 19 -18.77 -7.08 11.68
CA LEU A 19 -18.88 -6.57 10.32
C LEU A 19 -18.76 -7.71 9.29
N LEU A 20 -17.76 -8.59 9.43
CA LEU A 20 -17.54 -9.69 8.52
C LEU A 20 -18.66 -10.71 8.59
N ARG A 21 -19.17 -11.02 9.79
CA ARG A 21 -20.33 -11.87 9.99
C ARG A 21 -21.59 -11.29 9.32
N THR A 22 -21.80 -9.97 9.47
CA THR A 22 -22.92 -9.30 8.80
C THR A 22 -22.85 -9.43 7.27
N ILE A 23 -21.64 -9.39 6.69
CA ILE A 23 -21.46 -9.63 5.26
C ILE A 23 -21.80 -11.09 4.90
N GLU A 24 -21.30 -12.05 5.67
CA GLU A 24 -21.55 -13.50 5.45
C GLU A 24 -23.05 -13.84 5.53
N GLU A 25 -23.78 -13.20 6.45
CA GLU A 25 -25.22 -13.42 6.63
C GLU A 25 -26.09 -12.79 5.52
N ASN A 26 -25.60 -11.74 4.86
CA ASN A 26 -26.41 -10.96 3.92
C ASN A 26 -25.99 -11.11 2.45
N PHE A 27 -24.85 -11.72 2.17
CA PHE A 27 -24.32 -11.89 0.82
C PHE A 27 -23.90 -13.33 0.58
N ASP A 28 -24.19 -13.84 -0.62
CA ASP A 28 -23.65 -15.13 -1.05
C ASP A 28 -22.17 -14.98 -1.43
N LEU A 29 -21.31 -15.53 -0.61
CA LEU A 29 -19.85 -15.52 -0.79
C LEU A 29 -19.31 -16.79 -1.46
N SER A 30 -20.16 -17.74 -1.85
CA SER A 30 -19.74 -19.03 -2.40
C SER A 30 -18.96 -18.94 -3.73
N THR A 31 -19.17 -17.87 -4.48
CA THR A 31 -18.50 -17.61 -5.75
C THR A 31 -17.45 -16.49 -5.67
N LEU A 32 -17.03 -16.16 -4.45
CA LEU A 32 -16.13 -15.05 -4.20
C LEU A 32 -14.75 -15.30 -4.82
N ARG A 33 -14.31 -14.39 -5.69
CA ARG A 33 -12.99 -14.44 -6.32
C ARG A 33 -11.91 -13.68 -5.53
N GLU A 34 -12.33 -12.65 -4.81
CA GLU A 34 -11.44 -11.83 -4.01
C GLU A 34 -12.16 -11.33 -2.76
N TYR A 35 -11.52 -11.52 -1.60
CA TYR A 35 -11.92 -10.92 -0.34
C TYR A 35 -10.71 -10.21 0.25
N THR A 36 -10.67 -8.89 0.05
CA THR A 36 -9.56 -8.03 0.45
C THR A 36 -9.97 -7.11 1.57
N VAL A 37 -9.10 -6.98 2.57
CA VAL A 37 -9.21 -5.96 3.62
C VAL A 37 -7.93 -5.12 3.64
N GLU A 38 -8.09 -3.80 3.63
CA GLU A 38 -6.97 -2.88 3.81
C GLU A 38 -6.52 -2.88 5.28
N ALA A 39 -5.39 -3.51 5.58
CA ALA A 39 -4.62 -3.32 6.81
C ALA A 39 -3.61 -2.17 6.61
N GLY A 40 -4.09 -1.06 6.02
CA GLY A 40 -3.29 -0.03 5.37
C GLY A 40 -2.34 0.76 6.28
N ARG A 41 -2.44 0.59 7.60
CA ARG A 41 -1.56 1.24 8.57
C ARG A 41 -0.90 0.17 9.45
N PRO A 42 0.41 -0.06 9.29
CA PRO A 42 1.15 -1.05 10.07
C PRO A 42 0.96 -0.94 11.58
N ASP A 43 0.89 0.29 12.11
CA ASP A 43 0.67 0.57 13.54
C ASP A 43 -0.70 0.14 14.08
N THR A 44 -1.65 -0.20 13.22
CA THR A 44 -2.99 -0.69 13.62
C THR A 44 -3.16 -2.20 13.52
N VAL A 45 -2.16 -2.90 12.97
CA VAL A 45 -2.18 -4.35 12.79
C VAL A 45 -1.86 -5.05 14.10
N THR A 46 -2.70 -5.98 14.52
CA THR A 46 -2.45 -6.86 15.67
C THR A 46 -2.77 -8.30 15.32
N LYS A 47 -2.19 -9.24 16.08
CA LYS A 47 -2.44 -10.67 15.87
C LYS A 47 -3.92 -11.01 15.93
N GLU A 48 -4.63 -10.50 16.94
CA GLU A 48 -6.06 -10.79 17.14
C GLU A 48 -6.91 -10.30 15.95
N LYS A 49 -6.58 -9.15 15.37
CA LYS A 49 -7.27 -8.63 14.18
C LYS A 49 -7.00 -9.49 12.96
N LEU A 50 -5.74 -9.90 12.76
CA LEU A 50 -5.38 -10.78 11.64
C LEU A 50 -6.03 -12.16 11.78
N ASP A 51 -6.03 -12.72 12.98
CA ASP A 51 -6.73 -14.00 13.26
C ASP A 51 -8.24 -13.86 12.97
N THR A 52 -8.86 -12.74 13.36
CA THR A 52 -10.27 -12.45 13.04
C THR A 52 -10.50 -12.40 11.54
N LEU A 53 -9.71 -11.62 10.79
CA LEU A 53 -9.83 -11.54 9.35
C LEU A 53 -9.65 -12.91 8.68
N PHE A 54 -8.67 -13.66 9.11
CA PHE A 54 -8.37 -14.98 8.56
C PHE A 54 -9.50 -15.99 8.84
N SER A 55 -10.11 -15.96 10.04
CA SER A 55 -11.22 -16.85 10.41
C SER A 55 -12.49 -16.61 9.58
N HIS A 56 -12.66 -15.43 9.02
CA HIS A 56 -13.73 -15.04 8.09
C HIS A 56 -13.35 -15.19 6.60
N ASN A 57 -12.36 -16.02 6.29
CA ASN A 57 -11.92 -16.29 4.94
C ASN A 57 -11.47 -15.05 4.15
N VAL A 58 -11.05 -13.98 4.81
CA VAL A 58 -10.32 -12.89 4.16
C VAL A 58 -8.98 -13.47 3.73
N PHE A 59 -8.73 -13.55 2.43
CA PHE A 59 -7.52 -14.18 1.91
C PHE A 59 -6.51 -13.20 1.31
N ARG A 60 -6.86 -11.93 1.18
CA ARG A 60 -5.95 -10.87 0.75
C ARG A 60 -5.99 -9.69 1.71
N ILE A 61 -4.83 -9.19 2.09
CA ILE A 61 -4.70 -7.95 2.87
C ILE A 61 -3.73 -7.00 2.19
N SER A 62 -3.88 -5.71 2.47
CA SER A 62 -2.95 -4.69 1.99
C SER A 62 -2.25 -4.03 3.18
N ILE A 63 -0.93 -4.15 3.25
CA ILE A 63 -0.07 -3.45 4.22
C ILE A 63 0.66 -2.35 3.47
N ASN A 64 0.39 -1.08 3.81
CA ASN A 64 0.79 0.05 2.98
C ASN A 64 1.91 0.86 3.64
N PRO A 65 3.21 0.53 3.39
CA PRO A 65 4.34 1.27 3.94
C PRO A 65 4.40 2.71 3.43
N GLN A 66 4.00 2.97 2.20
CA GLN A 66 4.17 4.20 1.42
C GLN A 66 5.63 4.48 1.06
N THR A 67 6.56 4.29 1.99
CA THR A 67 8.02 4.37 1.86
C THR A 67 8.67 3.56 2.98
N PHE A 68 9.93 3.16 2.81
CA PHE A 68 10.76 2.56 3.85
C PHE A 68 11.81 3.57 4.36
N ASN A 69 11.37 4.81 4.57
CA ASN A 69 12.20 5.88 5.13
C ASN A 69 11.43 6.60 6.25
N ASP A 70 11.89 6.45 7.50
CA ASP A 70 11.21 6.99 8.68
C ASP A 70 11.10 8.53 8.65
N GLU A 71 12.09 9.23 8.09
CA GLU A 71 12.04 10.69 7.97
C GLU A 71 10.96 11.12 6.96
N VAL A 72 10.86 10.43 5.83
CA VAL A 72 9.81 10.69 4.84
C VAL A 72 8.44 10.35 5.42
N LEU A 73 8.28 9.23 6.13
CA LEU A 73 7.04 8.85 6.82
C LEU A 73 6.58 9.96 7.77
N LYS A 74 7.49 10.49 8.60
CA LYS A 74 7.20 11.60 9.50
C LYS A 74 6.74 12.85 8.76
N ASN A 75 7.43 13.20 7.67
CA ASN A 75 7.12 14.39 6.87
C ASN A 75 5.76 14.33 6.16
N ILE A 76 5.29 13.13 5.83
CA ILE A 76 3.95 12.93 5.25
C ILE A 76 2.85 12.65 6.28
N GLY A 77 3.16 12.83 7.58
CA GLY A 77 2.20 12.66 8.67
C GLY A 77 1.82 11.21 8.97
N ARG A 78 2.68 10.25 8.61
CA ARG A 78 2.52 8.86 9.02
C ARG A 78 3.12 8.65 10.41
N HIS A 79 2.43 7.88 11.24
CA HIS A 79 2.84 7.63 12.63
C HIS A 79 3.57 6.30 12.81
N HIS A 80 3.50 5.41 11.82
CA HIS A 80 4.23 4.14 11.86
C HIS A 80 5.70 4.33 11.44
N THR A 81 6.53 3.39 11.89
CA THR A 81 7.95 3.30 11.52
C THR A 81 8.18 2.18 10.51
N VAL A 82 9.35 2.21 9.88
CA VAL A 82 9.81 1.13 8.98
C VAL A 82 9.84 -0.21 9.71
N GLN A 83 10.27 -0.26 10.98
CA GLN A 83 10.25 -1.49 11.76
C GLN A 83 8.84 -2.04 11.91
N GLN A 84 7.85 -1.20 12.18
CA GLN A 84 6.45 -1.65 12.26
C GLN A 84 5.90 -2.20 10.93
N VAL A 85 6.43 -1.76 9.78
CA VAL A 85 6.10 -2.38 8.49
C VAL A 85 6.57 -3.84 8.44
N TYR A 86 7.83 -4.08 8.83
CA TYR A 86 8.37 -5.44 8.89
C TYR A 86 7.60 -6.30 9.88
N ASP A 87 7.36 -5.79 11.09
CA ASP A 87 6.62 -6.51 12.14
C ASP A 87 5.20 -6.87 11.69
N ALA A 88 4.48 -5.93 11.04
CA ALA A 88 3.14 -6.17 10.53
C ALA A 88 3.12 -7.21 9.40
N PHE A 89 4.13 -7.18 8.52
CA PHE A 89 4.26 -8.16 7.44
C PHE A 89 4.52 -9.57 7.99
N ASP A 90 5.47 -9.71 8.90
CA ASP A 90 5.80 -10.99 9.53
C ASP A 90 4.62 -11.55 10.34
N LEU A 91 3.91 -10.66 11.04
CA LEU A 91 2.71 -11.02 11.78
C LEU A 91 1.61 -11.53 10.83
N ALA A 92 1.42 -10.89 9.69
CA ALA A 92 0.45 -11.31 8.68
C ALA A 92 0.82 -12.67 8.07
N ARG A 93 2.09 -12.90 7.76
CA ARG A 93 2.57 -14.23 7.31
C ARG A 93 2.35 -15.30 8.37
N SER A 94 2.64 -15.00 9.64
CA SER A 94 2.43 -15.91 10.76
C SER A 94 0.96 -16.23 11.01
N ALA A 95 0.05 -15.32 10.69
CA ALA A 95 -1.40 -15.53 10.74
C ALA A 95 -1.95 -16.34 9.54
N GLY A 96 -1.11 -16.67 8.55
CA GLY A 96 -1.47 -17.51 7.40
C GLY A 96 -1.78 -16.75 6.11
N PHE A 97 -1.63 -15.42 6.06
CA PHE A 97 -1.86 -14.67 4.85
C PHE A 97 -0.76 -14.90 3.80
N ASN A 98 -1.15 -15.48 2.68
CA ASN A 98 -0.29 -15.77 1.53
C ASN A 98 -0.60 -14.88 0.32
N ASN A 99 -1.43 -13.86 0.49
CA ASN A 99 -1.73 -12.86 -0.52
C ASN A 99 -1.71 -11.47 0.13
N ILE A 100 -0.52 -10.88 0.15
CA ILE A 100 -0.26 -9.55 0.74
C ILE A 100 0.08 -8.59 -0.39
N ASN A 101 -0.60 -7.45 -0.41
CA ASN A 101 -0.25 -6.30 -1.24
C ASN A 101 0.51 -5.26 -0.41
N MET A 102 1.46 -4.58 -1.03
CA MET A 102 2.16 -3.44 -0.44
C MET A 102 2.06 -2.23 -1.37
N ASP A 103 1.69 -1.07 -0.81
CA ASP A 103 1.63 0.18 -1.59
C ASP A 103 2.83 1.06 -1.28
N LEU A 104 3.47 1.55 -2.33
CA LEU A 104 4.53 2.56 -2.30
C LEU A 104 4.08 3.80 -3.09
N ILE A 105 4.61 4.97 -2.71
CA ILE A 105 4.30 6.23 -3.40
C ILE A 105 5.59 6.85 -3.92
N ALA A 106 5.68 7.03 -5.23
CA ALA A 106 6.74 7.79 -5.88
C ALA A 106 6.43 9.30 -5.84
N GLY A 107 7.44 10.12 -5.61
CA GLY A 107 7.35 11.59 -5.62
C GLY A 107 6.87 12.19 -4.30
N LEU A 108 6.94 11.48 -3.18
CA LEU A 108 6.65 12.03 -1.85
C LEU A 108 7.55 13.24 -1.56
N ASN A 109 7.02 14.19 -0.76
CA ASN A 109 7.81 15.31 -0.29
C ASN A 109 8.97 14.82 0.58
N SER A 110 10.13 15.43 0.43
CA SER A 110 11.37 15.06 1.11
C SER A 110 11.94 13.68 0.72
N ASP A 111 11.32 12.96 -0.23
CA ASP A 111 11.88 11.72 -0.73
C ASP A 111 12.85 11.97 -1.90
N THR A 112 13.86 11.12 -2.01
CA THR A 112 14.85 11.15 -3.08
C THR A 112 14.73 9.91 -3.96
N VAL A 113 15.29 9.97 -5.17
CA VAL A 113 15.34 8.81 -6.07
C VAL A 113 16.00 7.61 -5.40
N ASP A 114 17.10 7.81 -4.68
CA ASP A 114 17.82 6.72 -4.02
C ASP A 114 17.05 6.17 -2.81
N SER A 115 16.39 7.03 -2.04
CA SER A 115 15.53 6.60 -0.94
C SER A 115 14.33 5.79 -1.45
N PHE A 116 13.70 6.22 -2.54
CA PHE A 116 12.61 5.46 -3.17
C PHE A 116 13.09 4.10 -3.70
N LYS A 117 14.26 4.05 -4.36
CA LYS A 117 14.86 2.78 -4.81
C LYS A 117 15.06 1.81 -3.64
N ASN A 118 15.65 2.28 -2.54
CA ASN A 118 15.83 1.49 -1.34
C ASN A 118 14.49 1.00 -0.76
N SER A 119 13.46 1.84 -0.81
CA SER A 119 12.11 1.48 -0.37
C SER A 119 11.49 0.38 -1.24
N LEU A 120 11.62 0.48 -2.56
CA LEU A 120 11.14 -0.56 -3.46
C LEU A 120 11.92 -1.87 -3.30
N ASP A 121 13.24 -1.78 -3.15
CA ASP A 121 14.10 -2.94 -2.93
C ASP A 121 13.73 -3.66 -1.62
N SER A 122 13.45 -2.91 -0.55
CA SER A 122 12.98 -3.45 0.73
C SER A 122 11.63 -4.15 0.59
N ALA A 123 10.68 -3.56 -0.13
CA ALA A 123 9.39 -4.18 -0.41
C ALA A 123 9.55 -5.48 -1.22
N VAL A 124 10.40 -5.49 -2.25
CA VAL A 124 10.69 -6.68 -3.06
C VAL A 124 11.35 -7.77 -2.24
N MET A 125 12.24 -7.43 -1.31
CA MET A 125 12.89 -8.40 -0.40
C MET A 125 11.89 -9.11 0.52
N LEU A 126 10.84 -8.43 0.98
CA LEU A 126 9.74 -9.05 1.74
C LEU A 126 8.92 -10.04 0.90
N SER A 127 9.04 -9.94 -0.42
CA SER A 127 8.43 -10.88 -1.36
C SER A 127 6.90 -11.01 -1.24
N PRO A 128 6.14 -9.89 -1.16
CA PRO A 128 4.69 -9.94 -1.21
C PRO A 128 4.20 -10.46 -2.56
N GLU A 129 2.94 -10.87 -2.65
CA GLU A 129 2.33 -11.35 -3.91
C GLU A 129 2.02 -10.21 -4.87
N SER A 130 1.80 -9.00 -4.34
CA SER A 130 1.62 -7.80 -5.17
C SER A 130 2.24 -6.56 -4.53
N ILE A 131 2.70 -5.66 -5.39
CA ILE A 131 3.19 -4.33 -5.02
C ILE A 131 2.50 -3.32 -5.95
N THR A 132 1.93 -2.27 -5.35
CA THR A 132 1.41 -1.15 -6.12
C THR A 132 2.31 0.05 -5.95
N VAL A 133 2.77 0.61 -7.05
CA VAL A 133 3.51 1.87 -7.07
C VAL A 133 2.57 2.97 -7.50
N HIS A 134 2.23 3.83 -6.54
CA HIS A 134 1.44 5.02 -6.77
C HIS A 134 2.33 6.19 -7.14
N ASN A 135 1.85 7.01 -8.05
CA ASN A 135 2.41 8.33 -8.30
C ASN A 135 1.67 9.36 -7.43
N LEU A 136 2.43 10.22 -6.75
CA LEU A 136 1.83 11.26 -5.91
C LEU A 136 0.84 12.10 -6.71
N ALA A 137 -0.39 12.17 -6.25
CA ALA A 137 -1.43 13.02 -6.81
C ALA A 137 -1.84 14.10 -5.80
N LEU A 138 -1.91 15.35 -6.27
CA LEU A 138 -2.33 16.48 -5.44
C LEU A 138 -3.85 16.51 -5.35
N LYS A 139 -4.39 16.25 -4.17
CA LYS A 139 -5.82 16.48 -3.91
C LYS A 139 -6.05 17.92 -3.48
N SER A 140 -7.12 18.53 -3.97
CA SER A 140 -7.56 19.86 -3.50
C SER A 140 -7.79 19.78 -1.97
N GLY A 141 -7.06 20.60 -1.19
CA GLY A 141 -7.12 20.57 0.28
C GLY A 141 -6.04 19.71 0.96
N ALA A 142 -5.15 19.05 0.23
CA ALA A 142 -4.00 18.41 0.84
C ALA A 142 -2.99 19.48 1.31
N TYR A 143 -2.70 19.48 2.61
CA TYR A 143 -1.77 20.42 3.26
C TYR A 143 -0.31 20.33 2.77
N LEU A 144 -0.02 19.34 1.92
CA LEU A 144 1.34 18.89 1.61
C LEU A 144 1.92 19.40 0.30
N CYS A 145 1.17 20.17 -0.52
CA CYS A 145 1.72 20.65 -1.79
C CYS A 145 1.16 22.03 -2.14
N THR A 146 2.04 22.98 -2.33
CA THR A 146 1.71 24.24 -2.99
C THR A 146 1.60 24.03 -4.50
N GLU A 147 0.82 24.84 -5.22
CA GLU A 147 0.73 24.76 -6.69
C GLU A 147 2.10 24.87 -7.37
N ASN A 148 3.05 25.58 -6.77
CA ASN A 148 4.40 25.75 -7.29
C ASN A 148 5.20 24.42 -7.32
N GLU A 149 4.96 23.50 -6.38
CA GLU A 149 5.64 22.18 -6.36
C GLU A 149 5.17 21.26 -7.49
N PHE A 150 3.93 21.43 -7.96
CA PHE A 150 3.40 20.67 -9.09
C PHE A 150 4.10 21.00 -10.41
N PHE A 151 4.57 22.24 -10.56
CA PHE A 151 5.27 22.72 -11.76
C PHE A 151 6.80 22.57 -11.65
N ASP A 152 7.33 22.09 -10.54
CA ASP A 152 8.77 21.86 -10.38
C ASP A 152 9.24 20.72 -11.31
N LEU A 153 9.97 21.10 -12.36
CA LEU A 153 10.52 20.18 -13.35
C LEU A 153 11.51 19.19 -12.72
N THR A 154 12.25 19.59 -11.69
CA THR A 154 13.22 18.73 -11.00
C THR A 154 12.47 17.59 -10.28
N LYS A 155 11.42 17.93 -9.55
CA LYS A 155 10.58 16.94 -8.86
C LYS A 155 9.88 15.99 -9.83
N ARG A 156 9.36 16.52 -10.95
CA ARG A 156 8.74 15.71 -12.00
C ARG A 156 9.72 14.71 -12.61
N ASN A 157 10.94 15.15 -12.92
CA ASN A 157 12.00 14.32 -13.49
C ASN A 157 12.44 13.24 -12.47
N ALA A 158 12.61 13.60 -11.19
CA ALA A 158 12.92 12.65 -10.14
C ALA A 158 11.83 11.58 -10.01
N THR A 159 10.55 11.99 -9.99
CA THR A 159 9.42 11.05 -9.92
C THR A 159 9.36 10.14 -11.13
N ARG A 160 9.64 10.65 -12.34
CA ARG A 160 9.73 9.83 -13.54
C ARG A 160 10.83 8.77 -13.40
N THR A 161 12.01 9.16 -12.92
CA THR A 161 13.11 8.22 -12.66
C THR A 161 12.72 7.13 -11.65
N MET A 162 11.94 7.47 -10.60
CA MET A 162 11.41 6.50 -9.64
C MET A 162 10.47 5.49 -10.30
N ILE A 163 9.55 5.96 -11.14
CA ILE A 163 8.59 5.10 -11.87
C ILE A 163 9.31 4.21 -12.88
N ASP A 164 10.24 4.77 -13.67
CA ASP A 164 11.04 3.99 -14.63
C ASP A 164 11.85 2.89 -13.90
N TYR A 165 12.48 3.23 -12.77
CA TYR A 165 13.16 2.24 -11.94
C TYR A 165 12.22 1.15 -11.43
N SER A 166 11.00 1.51 -10.98
CA SER A 166 10.05 0.51 -10.52
C SER A 166 9.67 -0.47 -11.63
N PHE A 167 9.49 -0.02 -12.85
CA PHE A 167 9.19 -0.88 -13.99
C PHE A 167 10.29 -1.93 -14.23
N ASP A 168 11.55 -1.49 -14.25
CA ASP A 168 12.68 -2.37 -14.47
C ASP A 168 12.89 -3.32 -13.29
N LYS A 169 12.85 -2.80 -12.05
CA LYS A 169 13.03 -3.62 -10.85
C LYS A 169 11.96 -4.69 -10.70
N MET A 170 10.70 -4.34 -10.90
CA MET A 170 9.60 -5.29 -10.78
C MET A 170 9.71 -6.41 -11.80
N ARG A 171 10.03 -6.09 -13.05
CA ARG A 171 10.23 -7.06 -14.12
C ARG A 171 11.34 -8.06 -13.80
N VAL A 172 12.53 -7.59 -13.37
CA VAL A 172 13.65 -8.49 -13.04
C VAL A 172 13.41 -9.28 -11.75
N SER A 173 12.49 -8.84 -10.90
CA SER A 173 12.08 -9.53 -9.68
C SER A 173 10.89 -10.50 -9.88
N GLY A 174 10.47 -10.71 -11.12
CA GLY A 174 9.40 -11.67 -11.46
C GLY A 174 7.99 -11.16 -11.25
N TYR A 175 7.81 -9.85 -11.08
CA TYR A 175 6.48 -9.24 -11.02
C TYR A 175 6.06 -8.70 -12.38
N ASN A 176 4.79 -8.90 -12.71
CA ASN A 176 4.19 -8.42 -13.95
C ASN A 176 3.14 -7.35 -13.66
N PRO A 177 3.04 -6.30 -14.48
CA PRO A 177 1.96 -5.33 -14.34
C PRO A 177 0.63 -6.01 -14.66
N TYR A 178 -0.37 -5.87 -13.77
CA TYR A 178 -1.69 -6.45 -13.95
C TYR A 178 -2.79 -5.41 -14.08
N TYR A 179 -2.57 -4.20 -13.56
CA TYR A 179 -3.43 -3.05 -13.84
C TYR A 179 -2.65 -1.75 -13.82
N MET A 180 -3.18 -0.76 -14.51
CA MET A 180 -2.61 0.58 -14.59
C MET A 180 -3.73 1.61 -14.67
N TYR A 181 -3.62 2.70 -13.91
CA TYR A 181 -4.54 3.81 -13.99
C TYR A 181 -3.86 5.14 -13.73
N ARG A 182 -4.43 6.20 -14.27
CA ARG A 182 -3.94 7.57 -14.05
C ARG A 182 -4.92 8.35 -13.20
N GLN A 183 -4.42 8.97 -12.16
CA GLN A 183 -5.17 9.89 -11.32
C GLN A 183 -5.07 11.31 -11.90
N SER A 184 -6.17 12.07 -11.86
CA SER A 184 -6.10 13.49 -12.19
C SER A 184 -5.17 14.21 -11.23
N LYS A 185 -4.37 15.17 -11.72
CA LYS A 185 -3.36 15.91 -10.96
C LYS A 185 -2.24 15.00 -10.38
N SER A 186 -1.94 13.88 -11.04
CA SER A 186 -0.75 13.10 -10.70
C SER A 186 0.52 13.84 -11.12
N LEU A 187 1.56 13.78 -10.30
CA LEU A 187 2.82 14.47 -10.54
C LEU A 187 3.45 13.95 -11.85
N GLY A 188 3.81 14.87 -12.76
CA GLY A 188 4.33 14.50 -14.08
C GLY A 188 3.34 13.79 -15.00
N ASN A 189 2.05 13.69 -14.64
CA ASN A 189 1.01 13.00 -15.40
C ASN A 189 1.34 11.50 -15.65
N LEU A 190 2.00 10.87 -14.67
CA LEU A 190 2.41 9.47 -14.71
C LEU A 190 1.32 8.55 -14.15
N GLU A 191 1.40 7.27 -14.50
CA GLU A 191 0.45 6.24 -14.08
C GLU A 191 0.81 5.66 -12.70
N ASN A 192 -0.22 5.11 -12.05
CA ASN A 192 -0.10 4.17 -10.94
C ASN A 192 -0.12 2.76 -11.52
N VAL A 193 0.75 1.88 -11.07
CA VAL A 193 0.87 0.54 -11.61
C VAL A 193 0.85 -0.49 -10.48
N GLY A 194 -0.06 -1.45 -10.60
CA GLY A 194 -0.08 -2.64 -9.76
C GLY A 194 0.68 -3.78 -10.42
N TYR A 195 1.58 -4.39 -9.67
CA TYR A 195 2.41 -5.52 -10.10
C TYR A 195 2.10 -6.74 -9.25
N ALA A 196 2.04 -7.92 -9.87
CA ALA A 196 1.84 -9.20 -9.18
C ALA A 196 2.79 -10.27 -9.74
N LYS A 197 3.06 -11.29 -8.91
CA LYS A 197 3.80 -12.50 -9.30
C LYS A 197 2.96 -13.42 -10.14
#